data_a43ea7ff00a39740c4ab8ee8a575976d
#
_entry.id   a43ea7ff00a39740c4ab8ee8a575976d
#
_cell.length_a   1.000
_cell.length_b   1.000
_cell.length_c   1.000
_cell.angle_alpha   90.00
_cell.angle_beta   90.00
_cell.angle_gamma   90.00
#
_symmetry.space_group_name_H-M   'P 1'
#
loop_
_entity.id
_entity.type
_entity.pdbx_description
1 polymer ?
#
loop_
_entity_poly.entity_id
_entity_poly.type
_entity_poly.pdbx_seq_one_letter_code
_entity_poly.pdbx_strand_id
1 'polypeptide(L)'
;MSWETVIGLETHVQLSTKTKLFSRASTAFGASPNTNVNLIDCGLPGVLPSVNKEAFYKAIRFGMAVNAQINQTSIFDRKNYFYADLPKGYQITQMDLPIVLGGSIDIQLEESVKTINITRAHLEEDAGKSIHDEYDGFSAIDLNRAGTPASSCPRNSSLLKCHCAGSRAQGSPQASAER
;
A
#
# COMPACT_ATOMS: atom_id res chain seq x y z
N MET A 1 -22.11 -30.77 8.58
CA MET A 1 -20.98 -29.78 8.47
C MET A 1 -21.59 -28.44 8.20
N SER A 2 -21.27 -27.43 9.02
CA SER A 2 -21.69 -26.05 8.79
C SER A 2 -20.59 -25.32 8.01
N TRP A 3 -20.96 -24.55 7.03
CA TRP A 3 -20.06 -23.68 6.26
C TRP A 3 -19.94 -22.31 6.94
N GLU A 4 -18.74 -21.79 7.01
CA GLU A 4 -18.48 -20.44 7.53
C GLU A 4 -17.74 -19.62 6.47
N THR A 5 -18.23 -18.41 6.07
CA THR A 5 -17.61 -17.54 5.06
C THR A 5 -16.49 -16.69 5.68
N VAL A 6 -15.25 -16.78 5.20
CA VAL A 6 -14.14 -15.91 5.61
C VAL A 6 -13.87 -14.89 4.52
N ILE A 7 -13.98 -13.61 4.87
CA ILE A 7 -13.67 -12.49 3.96
C ILE A 7 -12.52 -11.69 4.56
N GLY A 8 -11.40 -11.62 3.83
CA GLY A 8 -10.30 -10.71 4.10
C GLY A 8 -10.36 -9.52 3.17
N LEU A 9 -10.21 -8.32 3.71
CA LEU A 9 -10.11 -7.10 2.94
C LEU A 9 -8.70 -6.53 3.08
N GLU A 10 -8.13 -6.10 1.98
CA GLU A 10 -6.90 -5.34 1.94
C GLU A 10 -7.17 -4.00 1.26
N THR A 11 -6.89 -2.93 1.96
CA THR A 11 -7.11 -1.57 1.46
C THR A 11 -5.78 -0.85 1.35
N HIS A 12 -5.53 -0.28 0.20
CA HIS A 12 -4.38 0.58 -0.03
C HIS A 12 -4.83 2.03 0.05
N VAL A 13 -4.08 2.85 0.76
CA VAL A 13 -4.37 4.29 0.94
C VAL A 13 -3.12 5.11 0.59
N GLN A 14 -3.14 6.11 -0.34
CA GLN A 14 -2.03 7.01 -0.70
C GLN A 14 -1.86 8.17 0.30
N LEU A 15 -0.73 8.46 0.93
CA LEU A 15 -0.54 9.57 1.87
C LEU A 15 -0.30 10.89 1.14
N SER A 16 -1.10 11.90 1.41
CA SER A 16 -0.92 13.27 0.88
C SER A 16 0.35 13.92 1.41
N THR A 17 1.50 13.34 1.13
CA THR A 17 2.79 13.93 1.39
C THR A 17 3.21 14.79 0.18
N LYS A 18 4.03 15.79 0.41
CA LYS A 18 4.57 16.62 -0.68
C LYS A 18 5.65 15.89 -1.49
N THR A 19 6.32 14.93 -0.87
CA THR A 19 7.39 14.15 -1.46
C THR A 19 7.14 12.67 -1.28
N LYS A 20 7.80 11.85 -2.07
CA LYS A 20 7.73 10.40 -2.03
C LYS A 20 8.19 9.81 -0.70
N LEU A 21 8.00 8.50 -0.50
CA LEU A 21 8.30 7.82 0.77
C LEU A 21 9.80 7.80 1.06
N PHE A 22 10.62 7.59 0.06
CA PHE A 22 12.08 7.43 0.21
C PHE A 22 12.90 8.42 -0.60
N SER A 23 12.27 9.30 -1.38
CA SER A 23 12.96 10.29 -2.19
C SER A 23 12.33 11.69 -2.03
N ARG A 24 13.02 12.69 -2.54
CA ARG A 24 12.55 14.09 -2.54
C ARG A 24 11.71 14.45 -3.77
N ALA A 25 11.46 13.50 -4.68
CA ALA A 25 10.62 13.75 -5.83
C ALA A 25 9.19 14.10 -5.40
N SER A 26 8.53 14.94 -6.18
CA SER A 26 7.17 15.40 -5.92
C SER A 26 6.16 14.26 -6.07
N THR A 27 5.09 14.30 -5.28
CA THR A 27 3.91 13.44 -5.41
C THR A 27 2.77 14.14 -6.13
N ALA A 28 3.01 15.30 -6.75
CA ALA A 28 1.98 16.05 -7.45
C ALA A 28 1.41 15.24 -8.62
N PHE A 29 0.07 15.16 -8.66
CA PHE A 29 -0.67 14.47 -9.72
C PHE A 29 -0.74 15.34 -10.99
N GLY A 30 -0.78 14.71 -12.17
CA GLY A 30 -1.00 15.38 -13.45
C GLY A 30 0.25 16.01 -14.08
N ALA A 31 1.44 15.74 -13.54
CA ALA A 31 2.69 16.13 -14.20
C ALA A 31 2.96 15.26 -15.45
N SER A 32 3.71 15.80 -16.42
CA SER A 32 4.14 15.03 -17.60
C SER A 32 4.88 13.75 -17.18
N PRO A 33 4.76 12.65 -17.93
CA PRO A 33 5.40 11.39 -17.59
C PRO A 33 6.89 11.53 -17.29
N ASN A 34 7.35 10.83 -16.26
CA ASN A 34 8.76 10.78 -15.82
C ASN A 34 9.39 12.13 -15.42
N THR A 35 8.60 13.15 -15.08
CA THR A 35 9.12 14.44 -14.59
C THR A 35 9.28 14.50 -13.07
N ASN A 36 8.56 13.68 -12.33
CA ASN A 36 8.62 13.56 -10.88
C ASN A 36 9.36 12.28 -10.45
N VAL A 37 10.58 12.08 -10.93
CA VAL A 37 11.39 10.88 -10.70
C VAL A 37 12.73 11.26 -10.11
N ASN A 38 13.20 10.48 -9.12
CA ASN A 38 14.50 10.60 -8.50
C ASN A 38 15.34 9.34 -8.75
N LEU A 39 16.65 9.43 -8.63
CA LEU A 39 17.57 8.30 -8.77
C LEU A 39 17.23 7.13 -7.82
N ILE A 40 16.69 7.45 -6.63
CA ILE A 40 16.22 6.46 -5.65
C ILE A 40 15.02 5.69 -6.19
N ASP A 41 14.08 6.37 -6.86
CA ASP A 41 12.89 5.74 -7.43
C ASP A 41 13.26 4.77 -8.56
N CYS A 42 14.34 5.06 -9.28
CA CYS A 42 14.91 4.20 -10.34
C CYS A 42 15.80 3.07 -9.79
N GLY A 43 16.21 3.13 -8.53
CA GLY A 43 17.10 2.15 -7.92
C GLY A 43 18.52 2.16 -8.49
N LEU A 44 19.05 3.33 -8.82
CA LEU A 44 20.41 3.43 -9.36
C LEU A 44 21.45 2.97 -8.32
N PRO A 45 22.59 2.42 -8.77
CA PRO A 45 23.64 1.98 -7.87
C PRO A 45 24.12 3.08 -6.91
N GLY A 46 24.28 2.75 -5.63
CA GLY A 46 24.78 3.66 -4.60
C GLY A 46 23.73 4.58 -3.96
N VAL A 47 22.46 4.54 -4.39
CA VAL A 47 21.41 5.32 -3.75
C VAL A 47 21.02 4.73 -2.39
N LEU A 48 20.78 5.62 -1.41
CA LEU A 48 20.32 5.26 -0.08
C LEU A 48 18.96 5.93 0.19
N PRO A 49 17.90 5.14 0.39
CA PRO A 49 16.58 5.68 0.70
C PRO A 49 16.56 6.34 2.09
N SER A 50 15.84 7.44 2.23
CA SER A 50 15.60 8.12 3.49
C SER A 50 14.11 8.34 3.68
N VAL A 51 13.58 7.85 4.79
CA VAL A 51 12.14 7.80 5.03
C VAL A 51 11.54 9.20 5.21
N ASN A 52 10.41 9.44 4.58
CA ASN A 52 9.61 10.65 4.75
C ASN A 52 8.90 10.64 6.12
N LYS A 53 9.32 11.54 6.99
CA LYS A 53 8.79 11.69 8.35
C LYS A 53 7.27 11.96 8.37
N GLU A 54 6.75 12.69 7.39
CA GLU A 54 5.31 12.99 7.30
C GLU A 54 4.49 11.72 7.07
N ALA A 55 5.02 10.76 6.29
CA ALA A 55 4.37 9.47 6.07
C ALA A 55 4.21 8.71 7.40
N PHE A 56 5.24 8.70 8.25
CA PHE A 56 5.17 8.10 9.58
C PHE A 56 4.09 8.75 10.45
N TYR A 57 4.04 10.06 10.50
CA TYR A 57 3.02 10.76 11.30
C TYR A 57 1.59 10.44 10.85
N LYS A 58 1.37 10.28 9.53
CA LYS A 58 0.06 9.90 9.02
C LYS A 58 -0.30 8.45 9.38
N ALA A 59 0.65 7.53 9.31
CA ALA A 59 0.45 6.15 9.75
C ALA A 59 0.15 6.06 11.26
N ILE A 60 0.86 6.81 12.09
CA ILE A 60 0.60 6.90 13.53
C ILE A 60 -0.82 7.43 13.80
N ARG A 61 -1.23 8.51 13.11
CA ARG A 61 -2.60 9.05 13.25
C ARG A 61 -3.67 8.02 12.90
N PHE A 62 -3.45 7.25 11.83
CA PHE A 62 -4.35 6.16 11.48
C PHE A 62 -4.42 5.11 12.59
N GLY A 63 -3.27 4.64 13.07
CA GLY A 63 -3.22 3.67 14.16
C GLY A 63 -3.95 4.15 15.43
N MET A 64 -3.77 5.43 15.78
CA MET A 64 -4.51 6.03 16.90
C MET A 64 -6.03 6.07 16.66
N ALA A 65 -6.45 6.38 15.44
CA ALA A 65 -7.88 6.47 15.08
C ALA A 65 -8.61 5.12 15.14
N VAL A 66 -7.88 4.02 14.96
CA VAL A 66 -8.44 2.66 15.01
C VAL A 66 -8.08 1.91 16.30
N ASN A 67 -7.62 2.63 17.33
CA ASN A 67 -7.19 2.06 18.61
C ASN A 67 -6.15 0.94 18.49
N ALA A 68 -5.23 1.09 17.55
CA ALA A 68 -4.16 0.13 17.31
C ALA A 68 -2.93 0.39 18.20
N GLN A 69 -2.10 -0.64 18.34
CA GLN A 69 -0.77 -0.50 18.92
C GLN A 69 0.17 0.16 17.90
N ILE A 70 0.88 1.21 18.33
CA ILE A 70 1.94 1.84 17.54
C ILE A 70 3.28 1.26 17.97
N ASN A 71 3.98 0.61 17.06
CA ASN A 71 5.29 0.06 17.35
C ASN A 71 6.34 1.17 17.42
N GLN A 72 7.10 1.20 18.53
CA GLN A 72 8.19 2.18 18.75
C GLN A 72 9.37 1.94 17.81
N THR A 73 9.53 0.71 17.34
CA THR A 73 10.51 0.32 16.32
C THR A 73 9.76 -0.36 15.20
N SER A 74 9.98 0.09 13.97
CA SER A 74 9.47 -0.58 12.78
C SER A 74 10.60 -0.78 11.77
N ILE A 75 10.49 -1.84 10.97
CA ILE A 75 11.52 -2.25 10.02
C ILE A 75 10.93 -2.20 8.62
N PHE A 76 11.74 -1.79 7.65
CA PHE A 76 11.44 -1.91 6.24
C PHE A 76 12.15 -3.11 5.66
N ASP A 77 11.41 -3.90 4.92
CA ASP A 77 11.81 -5.10 4.21
C ASP A 77 11.77 -4.87 2.71
N ARG A 78 12.32 -5.78 1.93
CA ARG A 78 12.26 -5.78 0.47
C ARG A 78 11.35 -6.89 -0.02
N LYS A 79 10.26 -6.51 -0.69
CA LYS A 79 9.40 -7.43 -1.43
C LYS A 79 9.89 -7.50 -2.87
N ASN A 80 10.62 -8.55 -3.21
CA ASN A 80 11.20 -8.73 -4.52
C ASN A 80 10.16 -9.22 -5.54
N TYR A 81 10.00 -8.49 -6.62
CA TYR A 81 9.25 -8.90 -7.80
C TYR A 81 9.67 -8.05 -9.00
N PHE A 82 9.46 -8.55 -10.23
CA PHE A 82 9.99 -7.96 -11.44
C PHE A 82 8.86 -7.54 -12.36
N TYR A 83 8.66 -6.21 -12.46
CA TYR A 83 7.78 -5.57 -13.41
C TYR A 83 8.48 -4.36 -14.04
N ALA A 84 8.10 -4.02 -15.26
CA ALA A 84 8.73 -2.91 -15.97
C ALA A 84 8.55 -1.55 -15.29
N ASP A 85 7.42 -1.36 -14.57
CA ASP A 85 7.10 -0.18 -13.79
C ASP A 85 7.72 -0.18 -12.38
N LEU A 86 8.51 -1.20 -12.06
CA LEU A 86 9.32 -1.27 -10.83
C LEU A 86 10.79 -1.54 -11.18
N PRO A 87 11.54 -0.53 -11.68
CA PRO A 87 12.90 -0.74 -12.20
C PRO A 87 13.90 -1.23 -11.17
N LYS A 88 13.65 -1.03 -9.88
CA LYS A 88 14.47 -1.56 -8.79
C LYS A 88 14.40 -3.08 -8.66
N GLY A 89 13.35 -3.73 -9.16
CA GLY A 89 13.08 -5.15 -8.95
C GLY A 89 12.64 -5.52 -7.52
N TYR A 90 12.41 -4.54 -6.66
CA TYR A 90 11.87 -4.72 -5.32
C TYR A 90 11.03 -3.51 -4.89
N GLN A 91 10.06 -3.77 -4.02
CA GLN A 91 9.27 -2.75 -3.32
C GLN A 91 9.73 -2.71 -1.85
N ILE A 92 9.98 -1.52 -1.32
CA ILE A 92 10.25 -1.36 0.11
C ILE A 92 8.89 -1.33 0.82
N THR A 93 8.73 -2.20 1.80
CA THR A 93 7.49 -2.42 2.56
C THR A 93 7.81 -2.74 4.01
N GLN A 94 6.81 -3.05 4.84
CA GLN A 94 7.03 -3.52 6.22
C GLN A 94 6.30 -4.86 6.39
N MET A 95 6.99 -5.90 6.84
CA MET A 95 6.45 -7.24 7.04
C MET A 95 6.43 -7.64 8.52
N ASP A 96 7.62 -7.81 9.10
CA ASP A 96 7.78 -8.37 10.45
C ASP A 96 7.47 -7.37 11.56
N LEU A 97 7.89 -6.12 11.41
CA LEU A 97 7.65 -5.04 12.37
C LEU A 97 6.97 -3.85 11.71
N PRO A 98 5.65 -3.96 11.40
CA PRO A 98 4.89 -2.86 10.83
C PRO A 98 4.73 -1.73 11.86
N ILE A 99 4.48 -0.52 11.37
CA ILE A 99 4.30 0.64 12.25
C ILE A 99 3.02 0.54 13.10
N VAL A 100 1.97 -0.10 12.58
CA VAL A 100 0.67 -0.25 13.23
C VAL A 100 0.32 -1.73 13.35
N LEU A 101 0.01 -2.19 14.56
CA LEU A 101 -0.37 -3.57 14.85
C LEU A 101 -1.72 -3.62 15.54
N GLY A 102 -2.61 -4.44 15.01
CA GLY A 102 -3.97 -4.58 15.55
C GLY A 102 -4.85 -3.37 15.29
N GLY A 103 -5.86 -3.20 16.13
CA GLY A 103 -6.88 -2.17 16.03
C GLY A 103 -8.22 -2.72 15.57
N SER A 104 -9.23 -1.87 15.52
CA SER A 104 -10.57 -2.26 15.09
C SER A 104 -11.37 -1.08 14.52
N ILE A 105 -12.36 -1.41 13.72
CA ILE A 105 -13.34 -0.47 13.18
C ILE A 105 -14.74 -1.03 13.44
N ASP A 106 -15.61 -0.21 14.01
CA ASP A 106 -17.01 -0.55 14.19
C ASP A 106 -17.83 -0.15 12.97
N ILE A 107 -18.58 -1.10 12.44
CA ILE A 107 -19.49 -0.89 11.32
C ILE A 107 -20.91 -0.92 11.84
N GLN A 108 -21.65 0.18 11.62
CA GLN A 108 -23.07 0.24 11.92
C GLN A 108 -23.85 -0.54 10.86
N LEU A 109 -24.55 -1.58 11.28
CA LEU A 109 -25.53 -2.31 10.49
C LEU A 109 -26.94 -1.81 10.87
N GLU A 110 -27.98 -2.25 10.15
CA GLU A 110 -29.36 -1.79 10.38
C GLU A 110 -29.83 -2.01 11.83
N GLU A 111 -29.53 -3.17 12.44
CA GLU A 111 -29.98 -3.52 13.77
C GLU A 111 -28.86 -3.80 14.78
N SER A 112 -27.60 -3.66 14.37
CA SER A 112 -26.44 -4.04 15.21
C SER A 112 -25.18 -3.26 14.85
N VAL A 113 -24.19 -3.33 15.73
CA VAL A 113 -22.82 -2.87 15.44
C VAL A 113 -21.93 -4.09 15.25
N LYS A 114 -21.15 -4.12 14.19
CA LYS A 114 -20.16 -5.16 13.93
C LYS A 114 -18.76 -4.60 14.01
N THR A 115 -17.96 -5.12 14.94
CA THR A 115 -16.54 -4.77 15.03
C THR A 115 -15.72 -5.60 14.05
N ILE A 116 -14.93 -4.94 13.23
CA ILE A 116 -13.98 -5.55 12.30
C ILE A 116 -12.58 -5.32 12.84
N ASN A 117 -11.86 -6.41 13.09
CA ASN A 117 -10.49 -6.35 13.57
C ASN A 117 -9.52 -6.08 12.43
N ILE A 118 -8.57 -5.18 12.68
CA ILE A 118 -7.44 -4.88 11.81
C ILE A 118 -6.27 -5.75 12.26
N THR A 119 -5.64 -6.47 11.34
CA THR A 119 -4.47 -7.28 11.67
C THR A 119 -3.25 -6.40 11.83
N ARG A 120 -3.01 -5.51 10.86
CA ARG A 120 -1.91 -4.55 10.86
C ARG A 120 -2.15 -3.48 9.80
N ALA A 121 -1.41 -2.38 9.93
CA ALA A 121 -1.22 -1.45 8.84
C ALA A 121 0.27 -1.11 8.72
N HIS A 122 0.76 -0.98 7.49
CA HIS A 122 2.17 -0.77 7.24
C HIS A 122 2.40 0.25 6.11
N LEU A 123 3.60 0.82 6.10
CA LEU A 123 4.05 1.72 5.06
C LEU A 123 4.72 0.93 3.94
N GLU A 124 4.42 1.28 2.71
CA GLU A 124 5.10 0.80 1.52
C GLU A 124 5.12 1.87 0.43
N GLU A 125 6.01 1.71 -0.54
CA GLU A 125 6.07 2.57 -1.72
C GLU A 125 5.25 1.98 -2.87
N ASP A 126 4.74 2.85 -3.74
CA ASP A 126 4.02 2.43 -4.95
C ASP A 126 4.97 2.10 -6.11
N ALA A 127 4.52 1.29 -7.05
CA ALA A 127 5.15 1.09 -8.33
C ALA A 127 4.81 2.24 -9.30
N GLY A 128 5.50 2.32 -10.44
CA GLY A 128 5.15 3.19 -11.52
C GLY A 128 3.85 2.79 -12.22
N LYS A 129 3.63 3.32 -13.40
CA LYS A 129 2.48 3.00 -14.25
C LYS A 129 2.98 2.46 -15.60
N SER A 130 2.48 1.29 -15.99
CA SER A 130 2.63 0.78 -17.36
C SER A 130 1.50 1.32 -18.23
N ILE A 131 1.82 1.81 -19.42
CA ILE A 131 0.88 2.40 -20.39
C ILE A 131 0.91 1.46 -21.61
N HIS A 132 -0.18 0.76 -21.86
CA HIS A 132 -0.26 -0.28 -22.88
C HIS A 132 -1.00 0.16 -24.16
N ASP A 133 -1.89 1.15 -24.04
CA ASP A 133 -2.87 1.46 -25.08
C ASP A 133 -2.50 2.66 -25.96
N GLU A 134 -1.41 3.34 -25.67
CA GLU A 134 -1.03 4.57 -26.38
C GLU A 134 -0.01 4.34 -27.51
N TYR A 135 0.60 3.13 -27.60
CA TYR A 135 1.69 2.85 -28.54
C TYR A 135 1.56 1.46 -29.14
N ASP A 136 1.43 1.37 -30.46
CA ASP A 136 1.38 0.09 -31.19
C ASP A 136 2.67 -0.72 -31.00
N GLY A 137 2.56 -1.89 -30.37
CA GLY A 137 3.66 -2.84 -30.19
C GLY A 137 4.67 -2.49 -29.08
N PHE A 138 4.44 -1.42 -28.32
CA PHE A 138 5.29 -0.99 -27.21
C PHE A 138 4.47 -0.67 -25.95
N SER A 139 5.07 -0.90 -24.78
CA SER A 139 4.53 -0.40 -23.51
C SER A 139 5.43 0.73 -23.02
N ALA A 140 4.84 1.88 -22.74
CA ALA A 140 5.56 2.99 -22.11
C ALA A 140 5.49 2.86 -20.58
N ILE A 141 6.45 3.43 -19.87
CA ILE A 141 6.54 3.42 -18.41
C ILE A 141 6.56 4.85 -17.91
N ASP A 142 5.66 5.16 -16.99
CA ASP A 142 5.66 6.40 -16.22
C ASP A 142 6.01 6.12 -14.75
N LEU A 143 7.15 6.62 -14.32
CA LEU A 143 7.67 6.46 -12.96
C LEU A 143 7.28 7.60 -12.01
N ASN A 144 6.41 8.52 -12.42
CA ASN A 144 5.95 9.59 -11.54
C ASN A 144 5.32 9.06 -10.26
N ARG A 145 4.62 7.92 -10.34
CA ARG A 145 4.03 7.27 -9.18
C ARG A 145 5.02 6.41 -8.38
N ALA A 146 6.07 5.88 -9.01
CA ALA A 146 7.06 5.02 -8.35
C ALA A 146 7.65 5.70 -7.11
N GLY A 147 7.65 5.00 -5.98
CA GLY A 147 8.10 5.54 -4.68
C GLY A 147 7.08 6.45 -3.98
N THR A 148 5.93 6.73 -4.59
CA THR A 148 4.85 7.44 -3.92
C THR A 148 4.36 6.59 -2.75
N PRO A 149 4.17 7.17 -1.56
CA PRO A 149 3.52 6.45 -0.47
C PRO A 149 2.07 6.15 -0.89
N ALA A 150 1.76 4.97 -1.34
CA ALA A 150 0.60 4.70 -2.17
C ALA A 150 -0.62 4.14 -1.49
N SER A 151 -1.77 4.43 -2.00
CA SER A 151 -2.98 3.66 -2.07
C SER A 151 -4.14 4.32 -2.77
N SER A 152 -5.20 3.57 -2.94
CA SER A 152 -6.41 3.97 -3.62
C SER A 152 -7.41 4.62 -2.69
N CYS A 153 -7.37 5.93 -2.49
CA CYS A 153 -8.56 6.71 -2.19
C CYS A 153 -8.39 8.14 -2.71
N PRO A 154 -9.34 8.70 -3.41
CA PRO A 154 -9.20 10.05 -3.94
C PRO A 154 -9.16 11.04 -2.79
N ARG A 155 -8.10 11.82 -2.73
CA ARG A 155 -7.87 12.95 -1.84
C ARG A 155 -7.42 12.60 -0.42
N ASN A 156 -6.13 12.70 -0.18
CA ASN A 156 -5.43 12.72 1.11
C ASN A 156 -4.98 11.38 1.68
N SER A 157 -3.81 11.06 1.55
CA SER A 157 -3.27 9.81 1.19
C SER A 157 -1.90 9.47 1.66
N SER A 158 -1.62 8.37 2.16
CA SER A 158 -0.41 7.62 2.32
C SER A 158 -0.63 6.17 2.12
N LEU A 159 0.36 5.39 1.75
CA LEU A 159 0.13 3.97 1.66
C LEU A 159 0.04 3.34 3.03
N LEU A 160 -1.14 2.99 3.38
CA LEU A 160 -1.45 2.12 4.48
C LEU A 160 -2.07 0.86 3.90
N LYS A 161 -1.40 -0.25 3.95
CA LYS A 161 -2.00 -1.55 3.71
C LYS A 161 -2.68 -1.99 4.99
N CYS A 162 -3.98 -2.07 4.98
CA CYS A 162 -4.76 -2.55 6.09
C CYS A 162 -5.28 -3.95 5.77
N HIS A 163 -4.79 -4.96 6.49
CA HIS A 163 -5.40 -6.28 6.48
C HIS A 163 -6.49 -6.33 7.53
N CYS A 164 -7.73 -6.32 7.10
CA CYS A 164 -8.87 -6.55 7.98
C CYS A 164 -9.26 -8.02 7.92
N ALA A 165 -9.11 -8.74 9.03
CA ALA A 165 -9.66 -10.08 9.16
C ALA A 165 -11.16 -9.98 9.45
N GLY A 166 -11.98 -10.31 8.47
CA GLY A 166 -13.42 -10.50 8.66
C GLY A 166 -13.77 -11.75 9.45
N SER A 167 -15.02 -11.90 9.85
CA SER A 167 -15.50 -13.12 10.51
C SER A 167 -15.32 -14.34 9.60
N ARG A 168 -14.83 -15.41 10.19
CA ARG A 168 -14.55 -16.67 9.49
C ARG A 168 -15.83 -17.34 9.00
N ALA A 169 -15.89 -17.71 7.74
CA ALA A 169 -16.86 -18.63 7.23
C ALA A 169 -16.16 -19.87 6.66
N GLN A 170 -16.56 -21.06 7.04
CA GLN A 170 -15.98 -22.34 6.61
C GLN A 170 -16.69 -22.87 5.37
N GLY A 171 -15.99 -22.91 4.29
CA GLY A 171 -16.13 -23.82 3.19
C GLY A 171 -17.14 -23.53 2.09
N SER A 172 -16.66 -23.43 0.87
CA SER A 172 -17.41 -23.88 -0.30
C SER A 172 -16.51 -24.72 -1.22
N PRO A 173 -17.07 -25.66 -1.99
CA PRO A 173 -16.30 -26.44 -2.95
C PRO A 173 -15.84 -25.54 -4.10
N GLN A 174 -14.60 -25.74 -4.53
CA GLN A 174 -14.10 -25.24 -5.79
C GLN A 174 -15.05 -25.63 -6.91
N ALA A 175 -15.70 -24.66 -7.54
CA ALA A 175 -16.26 -24.86 -8.87
C ALA A 175 -15.07 -24.83 -9.83
N SER A 176 -14.65 -26.00 -10.28
CA SER A 176 -13.82 -26.18 -11.46
C SER A 176 -14.56 -25.61 -12.66
N ALA A 177 -14.16 -24.41 -13.12
CA ALA A 177 -14.53 -23.93 -14.43
C ALA A 177 -13.52 -24.52 -15.42
N GLU A 178 -13.87 -25.64 -16.01
CA GLU A 178 -13.38 -26.05 -17.32
C GLU A 178 -14.00 -25.12 -18.37
N ARG A 179 -13.18 -24.33 -19.04
CA ARG A 179 -13.05 -24.17 -20.51
C ARG A 179 -12.03 -23.09 -20.81
#